data_3ec42fd23b63b0917be4ff0343ac543f
#
_entry.id   3ec42fd23b63b0917be4ff0343ac543f
#
_cell.length_a   1.000
_cell.length_b   1.000
_cell.length_c   1.000
_cell.angle_alpha   90.00
_cell.angle_beta   90.00
_cell.angle_gamma   90.00
#
_symmetry.space_group_name_H-M   'P 1'
#
loop_
_entity.id
_entity.type
_entity.pdbx_description
1 polymer ?
#
loop_
_entity_poly.entity_id
_entity_poly.type
_entity_poly.pdbx_seq_one_letter_code
_entity_poly.pdbx_strand_id
1 'polypeptide(L)'
;MSEIEEKTQLPSKGKFISFEGGEGGGKTTQIKLLTEALNDAGIETLQTREPGGSPGAEAIRSLLVEGETDRWDATTETLLHFAARRDHLTKIILPALDKGQWVLT
;
A
#
# COMPACT_ATOMS: atom_id res chain seq x y z
N MET A 1 14.64 4.64 34.40
CA MET A 1 14.56 4.47 33.01
C MET A 1 13.55 5.41 32.38
N SER A 2 13.91 5.97 31.32
CA SER A 2 13.07 6.97 30.72
C SER A 2 12.12 6.36 29.70
N GLU A 3 11.07 7.08 29.39
CA GLU A 3 10.15 6.72 28.34
C GLU A 3 10.85 6.65 26.98
N ILE A 4 11.89 7.43 26.80
CA ILE A 4 12.68 7.42 25.58
C ILE A 4 13.31 6.06 25.35
N GLU A 5 13.82 5.45 26.40
CA GLU A 5 14.41 4.12 26.30
C GLU A 5 13.38 3.07 25.96
N GLU A 6 12.18 3.18 26.52
CA GLU A 6 11.09 2.28 26.18
C GLU A 6 10.71 2.40 24.71
N LYS A 7 10.62 3.61 24.21
CA LYS A 7 10.32 3.84 22.81
C LYS A 7 11.40 3.28 21.90
N THR A 8 12.64 3.36 22.34
CA THR A 8 13.76 2.83 21.57
C THR A 8 13.70 1.31 21.51
N GLN A 9 13.20 0.68 22.55
CA GLN A 9 13.07 -0.77 22.61
C GLN A 9 11.89 -1.32 21.83
N LEU A 10 10.87 -0.49 21.62
CA LEU A 10 9.71 -0.90 20.86
C LEU A 10 10.05 -0.91 19.36
N PRO A 11 9.56 -1.92 18.62
CA PRO A 11 9.73 -1.91 17.17
C PRO A 11 9.15 -0.62 16.62
N SER A 12 9.91 0.07 15.83
CA SER A 12 9.40 1.24 15.14
C SER A 12 8.33 0.79 14.16
N LYS A 13 7.23 1.49 14.13
CA LYS A 13 6.23 1.24 13.11
C LYS A 13 6.82 1.64 11.76
N GLY A 14 6.42 0.94 10.74
CA GLY A 14 6.83 1.26 9.39
C GLY A 14 6.21 2.55 8.90
N LYS A 15 6.58 2.95 7.72
CA LYS A 15 6.05 4.14 7.07
C LYS A 15 5.37 3.76 5.77
N PHE A 16 4.32 4.47 5.46
CA PHE A 16 3.61 4.28 4.20
C PHE A 16 4.06 5.36 3.21
N ILE A 17 4.54 4.92 2.06
CA ILE A 17 5.01 5.84 1.02
C ILE A 17 4.23 5.56 -0.26
N SER A 18 3.58 6.58 -0.76
CA SER A 18 2.80 6.52 -1.98
C SER A 18 3.57 7.22 -3.10
N PHE A 19 3.64 6.56 -4.25
CA PHE A 19 4.22 7.14 -5.46
C PHE A 19 3.08 7.45 -6.41
N GLU A 20 2.95 8.70 -6.76
CA GLU A 20 1.89 9.17 -7.64
C GLU A 20 2.47 9.79 -8.90
N GLY A 21 1.67 9.77 -9.95
CA GLY A 21 2.09 10.30 -11.23
C GLY A 21 1.57 9.46 -12.38
N GLY A 22 1.64 10.02 -13.58
CA GLY A 22 1.23 9.32 -14.78
C GLY A 22 2.19 8.20 -15.17
N GLU A 23 1.76 7.35 -16.07
CA GLU A 23 2.62 6.32 -16.61
C GLU A 23 3.81 6.96 -17.32
N GLY A 24 4.94 6.29 -17.24
CA GLY A 24 6.17 6.80 -17.86
C GLY A 24 6.91 7.84 -17.04
N GLY A 25 6.43 8.14 -15.84
CA GLY A 25 7.08 9.10 -14.96
C GLY A 25 8.23 8.58 -14.13
N GLY A 26 8.68 7.36 -14.37
CA GLY A 26 9.80 6.79 -13.64
C GLY A 26 9.45 6.22 -12.27
N LYS A 27 8.17 6.05 -11.96
CA LYS A 27 7.73 5.53 -10.66
C LYS A 27 8.34 4.16 -10.35
N THR A 28 8.31 3.25 -11.31
CA THR A 28 8.83 1.91 -11.12
C THR A 28 10.30 1.94 -10.75
N THR A 29 11.07 2.77 -11.44
CA THR A 29 12.50 2.93 -11.17
C THR A 29 12.73 3.52 -9.79
N GLN A 30 11.97 4.55 -9.43
CA GLN A 30 12.09 5.19 -8.13
C GLN A 30 11.74 4.25 -6.99
N ILE A 31 10.67 3.47 -7.13
CA ILE A 31 10.27 2.48 -6.13
C ILE A 31 11.37 1.45 -5.95
N LYS A 32 11.94 0.97 -7.05
CA LYS A 32 13.01 -0.02 -7.00
C LYS A 32 14.24 0.52 -6.27
N LEU A 33 14.66 1.74 -6.60
CA LEU A 33 15.83 2.35 -5.97
C LEU A 33 15.60 2.59 -4.48
N LEU A 34 14.42 3.06 -4.11
CA LEU A 34 14.11 3.28 -2.71
C LEU A 34 14.03 1.96 -1.95
N THR A 35 13.42 0.94 -2.54
CA THR A 35 13.34 -0.39 -1.93
C THR A 35 14.74 -0.93 -1.65
N GLU A 36 15.65 -0.83 -2.62
CA GLU A 36 17.02 -1.28 -2.45
C GLU A 36 17.73 -0.51 -1.33
N ALA A 37 17.55 0.82 -1.31
CA ALA A 37 18.17 1.64 -0.28
C ALA A 37 17.66 1.30 1.11
N LEU A 38 16.36 1.09 1.25
CA LEU A 38 15.75 0.74 2.53
C LEU A 38 16.21 -0.65 2.99
N ASN A 39 16.23 -1.61 2.10
CA ASN A 39 16.68 -2.96 2.43
C ASN A 39 18.15 -2.96 2.84
N ASP A 40 18.98 -2.17 2.15
CA ASP A 40 20.39 -2.04 2.51
C ASP A 40 20.57 -1.41 3.89
N ALA A 41 19.63 -0.58 4.30
CA ALA A 41 19.63 0.02 5.63
C ALA A 41 19.01 -0.88 6.70
N GLY A 42 18.63 -2.10 6.35
CA GLY A 42 18.04 -3.05 7.28
C GLY A 42 16.54 -2.88 7.50
N ILE A 43 15.90 -2.13 6.64
CA ILE A 43 14.45 -1.89 6.73
C ILE A 43 13.72 -2.82 5.78
N GLU A 44 12.82 -3.63 6.31
CA GLU A 44 11.99 -4.47 5.46
C GLU A 44 10.95 -3.63 4.73
N THR A 45 10.69 -3.99 3.49
CA THR A 45 9.74 -3.29 2.65
C THR A 45 8.67 -4.22 2.13
N LEU A 46 7.48 -3.69 1.94
CA LEU A 46 6.40 -4.37 1.25
C LEU A 46 5.98 -3.46 0.10
N GLN A 47 6.06 -3.97 -1.12
CA GLN A 47 5.61 -3.25 -2.29
C GLN A 47 4.22 -3.74 -2.65
N THR A 48 3.29 -2.82 -2.80
CA THR A 48 1.90 -3.15 -3.11
C THR A 48 1.32 -2.14 -4.09
N ARG A 49 0.07 -2.30 -4.44
CA ARG A 49 -0.56 -1.42 -5.42
C ARG A 49 -2.03 -1.18 -5.08
N GLU A 50 -2.60 -0.13 -5.66
CA GLU A 50 -4.02 0.17 -5.56
C GLU A 50 -4.61 0.48 -6.95
N PRO A 51 -5.85 0.10 -7.23
CA PRO A 51 -6.70 -0.76 -6.42
C PRO A 51 -6.20 -2.21 -6.48
N GLY A 52 -6.31 -2.91 -5.34
CA GLY A 52 -5.84 -4.28 -5.26
C GLY A 52 -4.96 -4.49 -4.04
N GLY A 53 -4.11 -5.49 -4.08
CA GLY A 53 -3.12 -5.75 -3.03
C GLY A 53 -3.53 -6.79 -2.01
N SER A 54 -4.81 -7.03 -1.80
CA SER A 54 -5.32 -8.12 -0.98
C SER A 54 -6.26 -8.95 -1.83
N PRO A 55 -6.55 -10.21 -1.44
CA PRO A 55 -7.47 -11.04 -2.24
C PRO A 55 -8.83 -10.38 -2.47
N GLY A 56 -9.41 -9.78 -1.43
CA GLY A 56 -10.68 -9.09 -1.57
C GLY A 56 -10.57 -7.86 -2.44
N ALA A 57 -9.52 -7.08 -2.27
CA ALA A 57 -9.30 -5.89 -3.08
C ALA A 57 -9.06 -6.24 -4.56
N GLU A 58 -8.36 -7.35 -4.83
CA GLU A 58 -8.17 -7.82 -6.21
C GLU A 58 -9.49 -8.25 -6.84
N ALA A 59 -10.36 -8.89 -6.08
CA ALA A 59 -11.68 -9.25 -6.57
C ALA A 59 -12.50 -8.00 -6.94
N ILE A 60 -12.45 -6.98 -6.10
CA ILE A 60 -13.14 -5.72 -6.38
C ILE A 60 -12.52 -5.03 -7.59
N ARG A 61 -11.19 -5.06 -7.70
CA ARG A 61 -10.50 -4.50 -8.86
C ARG A 61 -11.02 -5.12 -10.16
N SER A 62 -11.20 -6.43 -10.17
CA SER A 62 -11.76 -7.12 -11.34
C SER A 62 -13.13 -6.57 -11.70
N LEU A 63 -13.98 -6.28 -10.71
CA LEU A 63 -15.28 -5.68 -10.97
C LEU A 63 -15.15 -4.29 -11.60
N LEU A 64 -14.12 -3.54 -11.21
CA LEU A 64 -13.93 -2.18 -11.71
C LEU A 64 -13.38 -2.14 -13.14
N VAL A 65 -12.51 -3.06 -13.50
CA VAL A 65 -11.82 -3.02 -14.78
C VAL A 65 -12.44 -3.91 -15.86
N GLU A 66 -13.25 -4.88 -15.47
CA GLU A 66 -13.87 -5.80 -16.40
C GLU A 66 -15.31 -5.40 -16.70
N GLY A 67 -15.81 -5.81 -17.85
CA GLY A 67 -17.19 -5.55 -18.27
C GLY A 67 -17.31 -4.29 -19.09
N GLU A 68 -18.54 -3.87 -19.28
CA GLU A 68 -18.85 -2.71 -20.12
C GLU A 68 -18.48 -1.41 -19.42
N THR A 69 -18.18 -0.39 -20.23
CA THR A 69 -17.71 0.90 -19.75
C THR A 69 -18.69 1.57 -18.77
N ASP A 70 -19.99 1.39 -19.02
CA ASP A 70 -21.04 2.05 -18.23
C ASP A 70 -21.66 1.13 -17.18
N ARG A 71 -20.97 0.06 -16.82
CA ARG A 71 -21.50 -0.93 -15.89
C ARG A 71 -21.87 -0.34 -14.54
N TRP A 72 -21.06 0.59 -14.05
CA TRP A 72 -21.26 1.20 -12.73
C TRP A 72 -21.48 2.70 -12.87
N ASP A 73 -22.36 3.25 -12.05
CA ASP A 73 -22.44 4.70 -11.96
C ASP A 73 -21.26 5.24 -11.14
N ALA A 74 -21.09 6.56 -11.15
CA ALA A 74 -19.94 7.17 -10.49
C ALA A 74 -19.91 6.92 -8.97
N THR A 75 -21.05 6.94 -8.33
CA THR A 75 -21.15 6.68 -6.89
C THR A 75 -20.76 5.25 -6.57
N THR A 76 -21.29 4.30 -7.35
CA THR A 76 -20.96 2.88 -7.17
C THR A 76 -19.49 2.63 -7.36
N GLU A 77 -18.88 3.20 -8.41
CA GLU A 77 -17.44 3.07 -8.62
C GLU A 77 -16.65 3.60 -7.44
N THR A 78 -17.03 4.76 -6.93
CA THR A 78 -16.36 5.35 -5.77
C THR A 78 -16.45 4.44 -4.56
N LEU A 79 -17.61 3.87 -4.30
CA LEU A 79 -17.78 2.95 -3.19
C LEU A 79 -16.96 1.68 -3.37
N LEU A 80 -16.86 1.16 -4.60
CA LEU A 80 -16.02 0.00 -4.88
C LEU A 80 -14.55 0.30 -4.65
N HIS A 81 -14.07 1.48 -5.05
CA HIS A 81 -12.70 1.88 -4.79
C HIS A 81 -12.41 1.97 -3.29
N PHE A 82 -13.33 2.56 -2.53
CA PHE A 82 -13.15 2.64 -1.07
C PHE A 82 -13.21 1.26 -0.42
N ALA A 83 -14.08 0.39 -0.90
CA ALA A 83 -14.16 -0.97 -0.38
C ALA A 83 -12.85 -1.72 -0.62
N ALA A 84 -12.28 -1.61 -1.82
CA ALA A 84 -11.01 -2.24 -2.14
C ALA A 84 -9.89 -1.68 -1.26
N ARG A 85 -9.86 -0.36 -1.09
CA ARG A 85 -8.85 0.29 -0.24
C ARG A 85 -8.98 -0.15 1.21
N ARG A 86 -10.19 -0.24 1.73
CA ARG A 86 -10.41 -0.68 3.10
C ARG A 86 -9.90 -2.10 3.32
N ASP A 87 -10.21 -3.00 2.40
CA ASP A 87 -9.76 -4.38 2.50
C ASP A 87 -8.25 -4.48 2.45
N HIS A 88 -7.64 -3.78 1.51
CA HIS A 88 -6.19 -3.73 1.36
C HIS A 88 -5.53 -3.13 2.61
N LEU A 89 -6.08 -2.04 3.11
CA LEU A 89 -5.54 -1.37 4.29
C LEU A 89 -5.55 -2.28 5.51
N THR A 90 -6.68 -2.89 5.80
CA THR A 90 -6.84 -3.68 7.03
C THR A 90 -6.12 -5.03 6.98
N LYS A 91 -6.03 -5.64 5.81
CA LYS A 91 -5.45 -6.98 5.71
C LYS A 91 -3.97 -7.00 5.37
N ILE A 92 -3.48 -5.99 4.69
CA ILE A 92 -2.10 -5.98 4.19
C ILE A 92 -1.29 -4.82 4.77
N ILE A 93 -1.77 -3.59 4.60
CA ILE A 93 -0.97 -2.41 4.92
C ILE A 93 -0.77 -2.25 6.42
N LEU A 94 -1.85 -2.21 7.19
CA LEU A 94 -1.73 -2.00 8.64
C LEU A 94 -0.94 -3.11 9.33
N PRO A 95 -1.16 -4.40 9.02
CA PRO A 95 -0.33 -5.44 9.62
C PRO A 95 1.15 -5.30 9.27
N ALA A 96 1.47 -4.91 8.03
CA ALA A 96 2.86 -4.71 7.63
C ALA A 96 3.50 -3.56 8.40
N LEU A 97 2.80 -2.44 8.52
CA LEU A 97 3.28 -1.29 9.26
C LEU A 97 3.49 -1.62 10.74
N ASP A 98 2.60 -2.40 11.32
CA ASP A 98 2.74 -2.80 12.72
C ASP A 98 3.96 -3.68 12.96
N LYS A 99 4.40 -4.41 11.94
CA LYS A 99 5.62 -5.22 12.01
C LYS A 99 6.89 -4.41 11.74
N GLY A 100 6.75 -3.13 11.47
CA GLY A 100 7.89 -2.27 11.16
C GLY A 100 8.29 -2.26 9.69
N GLN A 101 7.53 -2.91 8.83
CA GLN A 101 7.80 -2.86 7.39
C GLN A 101 7.37 -1.52 6.81
N TRP A 102 8.14 -1.03 5.87
CA TRP A 102 7.76 0.15 5.10
C TRP A 102 6.97 -0.30 3.88
N VAL A 103 5.82 0.31 3.68
CA VAL A 103 4.92 -0.04 2.58
C VAL A 103 5.03 1.00 1.48
N LEU A 104 5.35 0.53 0.29
CA LEU A 104 5.48 1.38 -0.91
C LEU A 104 4.39 1.00 -1.91
N THR A 105 3.68 2.00 -2.42
CA THR A 105 2.59 1.76 -3.35
C THR A 105 2.59 2.73 -4.53
#